data_d68778bbb150d8ee5f87897c694d8ea0
#
_entry.id   d68778bbb150d8ee5f87897c694d8ea0
#
_cell.length_a   1.000
_cell.length_b   1.000
_cell.length_c   1.000
_cell.angle_alpha   90.00
_cell.angle_beta   90.00
_cell.angle_gamma   90.00
#
_symmetry.space_group_name_H-M   'P 1'
#
loop_
_entity.id
_entity.type
_entity.pdbx_description
1 polymer ?
#
loop_
_entity_poly.entity_id
_entity_poly.type
_entity_poly.pdbx_seq_one_letter_code
_entity_poly.pdbx_strand_id
1 'polypeptide(L)'
;MASPFHIIERTSTLPASAEEAFAWHERPGAFERLTPPWERVEVVERTGGIENGARATLRVHAGPVPLRWVAVHRDYVQGRRFVDQQVEGPFSHWIHQHLFEPVGPAASRYTDRIEFAPPFGTLGAAAGMWLARPRAERMLTYRHSMLQDDLAAHARFQDQGPIHVAVTGASGMLGSALVPFLTTGGHRVTPVTRQPTRSDAIRWDPASGAIEASAFEGLDAVVHLAGENIGVRWTAERKRRIRESRANGTRLLAEALAKLKRPPRVLISASAIGVYGDRGDEVLTEDATPTGPPADFLVEVGREWEAATEPARAARIRVVNLRFGIILTPAGGALGRMLPPFRAGAGGPLGSGKQWVSWISVDDALGAVHHALFTGELSGPVNAVAPEPVTSRTFAATLGRVLHRPAILPAPAPALKLLFGEMADTALLGSQRVSAARLVASGYSFRHPRLESALRHVLGRAS
;
A
#
# COMPACT_ATOMS: atom_id res chain seq x y z
N MET A 1 45.87 -4.49 7.85
CA MET A 1 45.28 -5.07 6.63
C MET A 1 43.89 -4.53 6.51
N ALA A 2 43.51 -3.97 5.35
CA ALA A 2 42.14 -3.51 5.13
C ALA A 2 41.17 -4.72 5.20
N SER A 3 40.00 -4.54 5.80
CA SER A 3 38.96 -5.58 5.86
C SER A 3 38.65 -6.05 4.44
N PRO A 4 38.57 -7.35 4.18
CA PRO A 4 38.20 -7.87 2.85
C PRO A 4 36.71 -7.62 2.55
N PHE A 5 35.97 -7.06 3.51
CA PHE A 5 34.52 -6.84 3.43
C PHE A 5 34.19 -5.37 3.27
N HIS A 6 33.11 -5.12 2.52
CA HIS A 6 32.54 -3.79 2.40
C HIS A 6 31.47 -3.61 3.47
N ILE A 7 31.46 -2.43 4.08
CA ILE A 7 30.50 -2.08 5.11
C ILE A 7 29.63 -0.94 4.61
N ILE A 8 28.32 -1.10 4.78
CA ILE A 8 27.31 -0.05 4.64
C ILE A 8 26.58 0.03 5.96
N GLU A 9 26.50 1.23 6.52
CA GLU A 9 25.84 1.46 7.80
C GLU A 9 24.91 2.65 7.68
N ARG A 10 23.73 2.53 8.29
CA ARG A 10 22.78 3.61 8.42
C ARG A 10 22.22 3.62 9.82
N THR A 11 22.20 4.80 10.42
CA THR A 11 21.64 5.05 11.74
C THR A 11 20.53 6.07 11.66
N SER A 12 19.43 5.86 12.39
CA SER A 12 18.31 6.79 12.52
C SER A 12 17.78 6.79 13.95
N THR A 13 17.22 7.93 14.36
CA THR A 13 16.40 8.00 15.58
C THR A 13 14.98 7.61 15.25
N LEU A 14 14.41 6.69 16.02
CA LEU A 14 13.03 6.23 15.88
C LEU A 14 12.14 6.89 16.96
N PRO A 15 10.89 7.22 16.64
CA PRO A 15 9.92 7.81 17.56
C PRO A 15 9.21 6.71 18.40
N ALA A 16 9.97 5.77 18.95
CA ALA A 16 9.50 4.68 19.80
C ALA A 16 10.64 4.19 20.69
N SER A 17 10.33 3.53 21.81
CA SER A 17 11.34 2.88 22.63
C SER A 17 12.08 1.79 21.85
N ALA A 18 13.25 1.38 22.33
CA ALA A 18 14.02 0.29 21.70
C ALA A 18 13.25 -1.04 21.71
N GLU A 19 12.52 -1.30 22.79
CA GLU A 19 11.67 -2.47 22.95
C GLU A 19 10.53 -2.48 21.91
N GLU A 20 9.83 -1.37 21.71
CA GLU A 20 8.75 -1.29 20.73
C GLU A 20 9.25 -1.35 19.29
N ALA A 21 10.36 -0.67 18.98
CA ALA A 21 11.00 -0.75 17.69
C ALA A 21 11.48 -2.17 17.35
N PHE A 22 11.99 -2.90 18.36
CA PHE A 22 12.38 -4.29 18.23
C PHE A 22 11.14 -5.20 18.05
N ALA A 23 10.11 -5.03 18.89
CA ALA A 23 8.86 -5.80 18.82
C ALA A 23 8.16 -5.60 17.46
N TRP A 24 8.27 -4.42 16.84
CA TRP A 24 7.77 -4.18 15.50
C TRP A 24 8.39 -5.14 14.48
N HIS A 25 9.69 -5.47 14.61
CA HIS A 25 10.37 -6.43 13.73
C HIS A 25 10.00 -7.89 14.00
N GLU A 26 9.59 -8.23 15.22
CA GLU A 26 9.11 -9.57 15.58
C GLU A 26 7.69 -9.85 15.02
N ARG A 27 6.89 -8.80 14.85
CA ARG A 27 5.49 -8.94 14.43
C ARG A 27 5.37 -9.38 12.97
N PRO A 28 4.33 -10.20 12.64
CA PRO A 28 4.04 -10.57 11.26
C PRO A 28 3.89 -9.34 10.37
N GLY A 29 4.51 -9.39 9.19
CA GLY A 29 4.43 -8.30 8.21
C GLY A 29 5.64 -7.36 8.20
N ALA A 30 6.56 -7.43 9.18
CA ALA A 30 7.75 -6.58 9.22
C ALA A 30 8.62 -6.74 7.96
N PHE A 31 8.84 -7.97 7.50
CA PHE A 31 9.59 -8.24 6.29
C PHE A 31 8.93 -7.62 5.05
N GLU A 32 7.62 -7.77 4.91
CA GLU A 32 6.82 -7.23 3.81
C GLU A 32 6.84 -5.70 3.81
N ARG A 33 6.75 -5.06 4.99
CA ARG A 33 6.84 -3.59 5.13
C ARG A 33 8.23 -3.05 4.80
N LEU A 34 9.28 -3.77 5.18
CA LEU A 34 10.67 -3.38 4.91
C LEU A 34 11.16 -3.78 3.52
N THR A 35 10.37 -4.56 2.77
CA THR A 35 10.69 -4.89 1.38
C THR A 35 10.26 -3.73 0.47
N PRO A 36 11.22 -3.04 -0.18
CA PRO A 36 10.87 -1.92 -1.04
C PRO A 36 9.95 -2.33 -2.19
N PRO A 37 8.92 -1.53 -2.54
CA PRO A 37 7.92 -1.92 -3.55
C PRO A 37 8.46 -1.97 -4.98
N TRP A 38 9.67 -1.49 -5.24
CA TRP A 38 10.38 -1.63 -6.52
C TRP A 38 11.28 -2.86 -6.58
N GLU A 39 11.47 -3.57 -5.46
CA GLU A 39 12.23 -4.82 -5.41
C GLU A 39 11.27 -6.00 -5.63
N ARG A 40 11.66 -6.90 -6.52
CA ARG A 40 10.90 -8.12 -6.74
C ARG A 40 11.47 -9.23 -5.85
N VAL A 41 10.84 -9.43 -4.70
CA VAL A 41 11.20 -10.45 -3.71
C VAL A 41 9.97 -11.33 -3.46
N GLU A 42 10.18 -12.64 -3.49
CA GLU A 42 9.16 -13.65 -3.21
C GLU A 42 9.65 -14.51 -2.04
N VAL A 43 8.82 -14.65 -1.02
CA VAL A 43 9.08 -15.58 0.09
C VAL A 43 8.68 -16.97 -0.39
N VAL A 44 9.66 -17.87 -0.54
CA VAL A 44 9.43 -19.25 -0.98
C VAL A 44 9.10 -20.12 0.23
N GLU A 45 9.83 -19.92 1.33
CA GLU A 45 9.65 -20.65 2.59
C GLU A 45 10.13 -19.79 3.75
N ARG A 46 9.47 -19.91 4.91
CA ARG A 46 9.87 -19.23 6.13
C ARG A 46 9.59 -20.13 7.34
N THR A 47 10.57 -20.25 8.22
CA THR A 47 10.45 -20.94 9.50
C THR A 47 10.91 -20.01 10.61
N GLY A 48 10.09 -19.86 11.66
CA GLY A 48 10.37 -18.92 12.75
C GLY A 48 10.13 -17.46 12.40
N GLY A 49 10.55 -16.58 13.30
CA GLY A 49 10.51 -15.12 13.19
C GLY A 49 11.89 -14.51 12.92
N ILE A 50 12.45 -13.83 13.95
CA ILE A 50 13.81 -13.25 13.94
C ILE A 50 14.74 -13.88 14.99
N GLU A 51 14.26 -14.89 15.73
CA GLU A 51 15.02 -15.62 16.74
C GLU A 51 16.12 -16.48 16.12
N ASN A 52 17.07 -16.90 16.96
CA ASN A 52 18.19 -17.74 16.53
C ASN A 52 17.73 -19.03 15.84
N GLY A 53 18.24 -19.27 14.63
CA GLY A 53 17.90 -20.43 13.81
C GLY A 53 16.69 -20.25 12.91
N ALA A 54 15.93 -19.19 13.05
CA ALA A 54 14.88 -18.84 12.12
C ALA A 54 15.45 -18.67 10.70
N ARG A 55 14.72 -19.16 9.69
CA ARG A 55 15.22 -19.27 8.32
C ARG A 55 14.21 -18.71 7.31
N ALA A 56 14.70 -17.95 6.33
CA ALA A 56 13.93 -17.47 5.21
C ALA A 56 14.59 -17.87 3.88
N THR A 57 13.84 -18.54 3.01
CA THR A 57 14.22 -18.81 1.63
C THR A 57 13.49 -17.84 0.74
N LEU A 58 14.22 -16.99 0.04
CA LEU A 58 13.69 -15.94 -0.81
C LEU A 58 14.09 -16.20 -2.27
N ARG A 59 13.24 -15.76 -3.19
CA ARG A 59 13.59 -15.56 -4.59
C ARG A 59 13.71 -14.06 -4.83
N VAL A 60 14.95 -13.59 -5.00
CA VAL A 60 15.26 -12.18 -5.29
C VAL A 60 15.62 -12.03 -6.76
N HIS A 61 15.42 -10.85 -7.35
CA HIS A 61 15.69 -10.66 -8.77
C HIS A 61 16.84 -9.67 -9.00
N ALA A 62 17.83 -10.09 -9.78
CA ALA A 62 18.86 -9.22 -10.38
C ALA A 62 18.48 -8.94 -11.84
N GLY A 63 17.73 -7.85 -12.06
CA GLY A 63 17.10 -7.62 -13.36
C GLY A 63 16.08 -8.74 -13.69
N PRO A 64 16.20 -9.43 -14.84
CA PRO A 64 15.30 -10.53 -15.20
C PRO A 64 15.66 -11.86 -14.52
N VAL A 65 16.85 -11.96 -13.92
CA VAL A 65 17.38 -13.24 -13.40
C VAL A 65 16.90 -13.47 -11.96
N PRO A 66 16.14 -14.54 -11.69
CA PRO A 66 15.80 -14.93 -10.32
C PRO A 66 17.00 -15.59 -9.65
N LEU A 67 17.30 -15.19 -8.43
CA LEU A 67 18.36 -15.74 -7.60
C LEU A 67 17.75 -16.29 -6.31
N ARG A 68 18.19 -17.45 -5.88
CA ARG A 68 17.85 -18.00 -4.59
C ARG A 68 18.69 -17.30 -3.52
N TRP A 69 18.03 -16.94 -2.42
CA TRP A 69 18.63 -16.34 -1.24
C TRP A 69 18.13 -17.05 -0.01
N VAL A 70 19.02 -17.61 0.78
CA VAL A 70 18.67 -18.24 2.04
C VAL A 70 19.37 -17.48 3.16
N ALA A 71 18.57 -16.91 4.07
CA ALA A 71 19.04 -16.23 5.26
C ALA A 71 18.72 -17.05 6.51
N VAL A 72 19.61 -17.00 7.49
CA VAL A 72 19.43 -17.57 8.83
C VAL A 72 19.65 -16.48 9.87
N HIS A 73 18.75 -16.37 10.83
CA HIS A 73 18.86 -15.43 11.93
C HIS A 73 19.77 -15.98 13.03
N ARG A 74 20.56 -15.08 13.62
CA ARG A 74 21.47 -15.39 14.73
C ARG A 74 21.69 -14.18 15.63
N ASP A 75 22.42 -14.37 16.69
CA ASP A 75 22.83 -13.32 17.65
C ASP A 75 21.64 -12.50 18.18
N TYR A 76 20.47 -13.16 18.30
CA TYR A 76 19.25 -12.57 18.83
C TYR A 76 19.45 -12.23 20.32
N VAL A 77 19.24 -10.96 20.64
CA VAL A 77 19.13 -10.44 22.01
C VAL A 77 17.89 -9.58 22.06
N GLN A 78 16.87 -10.05 22.78
CA GLN A 78 15.56 -9.41 22.86
C GLN A 78 15.67 -7.91 23.20
N GLY A 79 14.97 -7.08 22.43
CA GLY A 79 14.96 -5.62 22.59
C GLY A 79 16.26 -4.92 22.19
N ARG A 80 17.26 -5.64 21.68
CA ARG A 80 18.61 -5.08 21.44
C ARG A 80 19.15 -5.32 20.04
N ARG A 81 19.12 -6.57 19.56
CA ARG A 81 19.71 -6.90 18.26
C ARG A 81 19.24 -8.24 17.72
N PHE A 82 19.34 -8.39 16.42
CA PHE A 82 19.35 -9.65 15.69
C PHE A 82 20.19 -9.49 14.42
N VAL A 83 20.57 -10.60 13.82
CA VAL A 83 21.47 -10.64 12.65
C VAL A 83 20.92 -11.58 11.60
N ASP A 84 20.86 -11.14 10.34
CA ASP A 84 20.59 -11.95 9.17
C ASP A 84 21.89 -12.35 8.51
N GLN A 85 22.15 -13.65 8.40
CA GLN A 85 23.29 -14.16 7.64
C GLN A 85 22.82 -14.89 6.39
N GLN A 86 23.31 -14.50 5.22
CA GLN A 86 23.15 -15.31 4.02
C GLN A 86 23.96 -16.59 4.13
N VAL A 87 23.31 -17.74 4.02
CA VAL A 87 23.97 -19.06 3.96
C VAL A 87 23.99 -19.63 2.55
N GLU A 88 23.11 -19.17 1.67
CA GLU A 88 23.10 -19.46 0.25
C GLU A 88 22.63 -18.21 -0.50
N GLY A 89 23.34 -17.80 -1.56
CA GLY A 89 22.94 -16.62 -2.31
C GLY A 89 24.05 -16.04 -3.16
N PRO A 90 23.82 -14.84 -3.74
CA PRO A 90 24.73 -14.26 -4.75
C PRO A 90 26.03 -13.67 -4.20
N PHE A 91 26.14 -13.49 -2.87
CA PHE A 91 27.35 -12.94 -2.24
C PHE A 91 28.19 -14.05 -1.66
N SER A 92 29.52 -13.89 -1.68
CA SER A 92 30.43 -14.81 -0.98
C SER A 92 30.38 -14.62 0.54
N HIS A 93 29.98 -13.42 0.98
CA HIS A 93 29.74 -13.06 2.37
C HIS A 93 28.63 -12.02 2.44
N TRP A 94 27.67 -12.21 3.37
CA TRP A 94 26.64 -11.22 3.67
C TRP A 94 26.15 -11.42 5.11
N ILE A 95 26.32 -10.37 5.89
CA ILE A 95 25.82 -10.28 7.26
C ILE A 95 25.10 -8.94 7.39
N HIS A 96 23.86 -8.96 7.88
CA HIS A 96 23.08 -7.78 8.13
C HIS A 96 22.70 -7.73 9.62
N GLN A 97 23.18 -6.74 10.33
CA GLN A 97 22.97 -6.55 11.77
C GLN A 97 21.93 -5.43 11.98
N HIS A 98 20.99 -5.70 12.87
CA HIS A 98 19.97 -4.76 13.33
C HIS A 98 20.22 -4.46 14.80
N LEU A 99 20.53 -3.21 15.13
CA LEU A 99 20.88 -2.78 16.49
C LEU A 99 19.87 -1.75 16.99
N PHE A 100 19.40 -1.93 18.22
CA PHE A 100 18.42 -1.07 18.87
C PHE A 100 18.97 -0.59 20.19
N GLU A 101 19.16 0.73 20.33
CA GLU A 101 19.71 1.35 21.52
C GLU A 101 18.71 2.36 22.08
N PRO A 102 18.38 2.32 23.39
CA PRO A 102 17.51 3.32 23.99
C PRO A 102 18.20 4.69 24.01
N VAL A 103 17.47 5.72 23.61
CA VAL A 103 17.90 7.15 23.70
C VAL A 103 17.03 7.88 24.70
N GLY A 104 15.82 7.39 24.93
CA GLY A 104 14.85 7.92 25.88
C GLY A 104 13.65 6.99 26.02
N PRO A 105 12.65 7.34 26.85
CA PRO A 105 11.51 6.47 27.10
C PRO A 105 10.63 6.25 25.85
N ALA A 106 10.61 7.21 24.93
CA ALA A 106 9.82 7.15 23.68
C ALA A 106 10.71 7.37 22.45
N ALA A 107 12.00 7.12 22.55
CA ALA A 107 12.94 7.24 21.43
C ALA A 107 14.05 6.22 21.49
N SER A 108 14.46 5.72 20.33
CA SER A 108 15.58 4.80 20.20
C SER A 108 16.47 5.15 19.03
N ARG A 109 17.70 4.67 19.07
CA ARG A 109 18.62 4.69 17.94
C ARG A 109 18.58 3.32 17.29
N TYR A 110 18.29 3.31 16.01
CA TYR A 110 18.30 2.11 15.18
C TYR A 110 19.44 2.17 14.18
N THR A 111 20.26 1.12 14.16
CA THR A 111 21.38 1.00 13.23
C THR A 111 21.27 -0.29 12.44
N ASP A 112 21.18 -0.17 11.12
CA ASP A 112 21.37 -1.25 10.16
C ASP A 112 22.82 -1.23 9.68
N ARG A 113 23.52 -2.37 9.81
CA ARG A 113 24.89 -2.55 9.35
C ARG A 113 25.00 -3.78 8.47
N ILE A 114 25.29 -3.57 7.20
CA ILE A 114 25.48 -4.62 6.21
C ILE A 114 26.99 -4.77 5.95
N GLU A 115 27.50 -5.98 6.19
CA GLU A 115 28.86 -6.39 5.83
C GLU A 115 28.77 -7.41 4.70
N PHE A 116 29.41 -7.15 3.57
CA PHE A 116 29.28 -8.01 2.40
C PHE A 116 30.55 -8.09 1.56
N ALA A 117 30.69 -9.19 0.84
CA ALA A 117 31.67 -9.38 -0.23
C ALA A 117 30.98 -9.96 -1.47
N PRO A 118 31.18 -9.34 -2.64
CA PRO A 118 30.72 -9.92 -3.91
C PRO A 118 31.43 -11.25 -4.22
N PRO A 119 30.86 -12.10 -5.08
CA PRO A 119 31.53 -13.32 -5.55
C PRO A 119 32.73 -12.97 -6.47
N PHE A 120 33.59 -13.95 -6.75
CA PHE A 120 34.73 -13.86 -7.67
C PHE A 120 35.89 -12.95 -7.24
N GLY A 121 36.14 -12.81 -5.94
CA GLY A 121 37.33 -12.14 -5.38
C GLY A 121 37.50 -10.68 -5.83
N THR A 122 38.75 -10.28 -6.11
CA THR A 122 39.08 -8.87 -6.46
C THR A 122 38.43 -8.37 -7.75
N LEU A 123 38.25 -9.23 -8.75
CA LEU A 123 37.58 -8.86 -10.01
C LEU A 123 36.07 -8.65 -9.80
N GLY A 124 35.46 -9.50 -8.98
CA GLY A 124 34.05 -9.34 -8.59
C GLY A 124 33.84 -8.16 -7.66
N ALA A 125 34.82 -7.78 -6.84
CA ALA A 125 34.72 -6.69 -5.90
C ALA A 125 34.42 -5.34 -6.56
N ALA A 126 35.13 -4.96 -7.61
CA ALA A 126 34.96 -3.67 -8.29
C ALA A 126 33.58 -3.58 -8.97
N ALA A 127 33.19 -4.60 -9.76
CA ALA A 127 31.89 -4.63 -10.45
C ALA A 127 30.72 -4.79 -9.46
N GLY A 128 30.88 -5.64 -8.46
CA GLY A 128 29.87 -5.86 -7.42
C GLY A 128 29.62 -4.62 -6.56
N MET A 129 30.66 -3.85 -6.22
CA MET A 129 30.53 -2.58 -5.49
C MET A 129 29.72 -1.56 -6.25
N TRP A 130 30.00 -1.39 -7.54
CA TRP A 130 29.29 -0.43 -8.37
C TRP A 130 27.78 -0.74 -8.48
N LEU A 131 27.42 -2.03 -8.49
CA LEU A 131 26.01 -2.47 -8.57
C LEU A 131 25.34 -2.65 -7.21
N ALA A 132 26.02 -3.29 -6.25
CA ALA A 132 25.40 -3.70 -4.98
C ALA A 132 25.28 -2.54 -3.98
N ARG A 133 26.31 -1.70 -3.86
CA ARG A 133 26.33 -0.62 -2.86
C ARG A 133 25.18 0.38 -3.03
N PRO A 134 24.94 0.99 -4.22
CA PRO A 134 23.84 1.96 -4.37
C PRO A 134 22.46 1.32 -4.14
N ARG A 135 22.30 0.02 -4.47
CA ARG A 135 21.07 -0.72 -4.23
C ARG A 135 20.84 -0.94 -2.73
N ALA A 136 21.88 -1.34 -2.00
CA ALA A 136 21.79 -1.55 -0.55
C ALA A 136 21.56 -0.22 0.19
N GLU A 137 22.28 0.86 -0.14
CA GLU A 137 22.08 2.20 0.45
C GLU A 137 20.64 2.71 0.22
N ARG A 138 20.10 2.53 -0.99
CA ARG A 138 18.71 2.87 -1.32
C ARG A 138 17.71 2.03 -0.54
N MET A 139 17.97 0.73 -0.39
CA MET A 139 17.15 -0.17 0.42
C MET A 139 17.14 0.25 1.89
N LEU A 140 18.30 0.53 2.49
CA LEU A 140 18.39 0.99 3.87
C LEU A 140 17.68 2.34 4.06
N THR A 141 17.80 3.26 3.11
CA THR A 141 17.09 4.54 3.16
C THR A 141 15.58 4.34 3.23
N TYR A 142 15.04 3.47 2.39
CA TYR A 142 13.62 3.13 2.40
C TYR A 142 13.20 2.48 3.72
N ARG A 143 13.94 1.46 4.19
CA ARG A 143 13.64 0.73 5.42
C ARG A 143 13.58 1.64 6.63
N HIS A 144 14.57 2.53 6.79
CA HIS A 144 14.62 3.50 7.89
C HIS A 144 13.45 4.49 7.85
N SER A 145 13.15 5.06 6.67
CA SER A 145 11.99 5.95 6.52
C SER A 145 10.67 5.22 6.82
N MET A 146 10.51 4.01 6.27
CA MET A 146 9.31 3.21 6.48
C MET A 146 9.08 2.87 7.95
N LEU A 147 10.13 2.44 8.65
CA LEU A 147 10.07 2.11 10.07
C LEU A 147 9.72 3.34 10.93
N GLN A 148 10.36 4.49 10.66
CA GLN A 148 10.06 5.75 11.35
C GLN A 148 8.59 6.15 11.17
N ASP A 149 8.11 6.13 9.92
CA ASP A 149 6.76 6.53 9.58
C ASP A 149 5.69 5.57 10.14
N ASP A 150 5.95 4.27 10.13
CA ASP A 150 5.02 3.28 10.67
C ASP A 150 4.95 3.37 12.19
N LEU A 151 6.08 3.47 12.88
CA LEU A 151 6.11 3.65 14.34
C LEU A 151 5.39 4.94 14.76
N ALA A 152 5.62 6.06 14.05
CA ALA A 152 4.91 7.30 14.31
C ALA A 152 3.39 7.20 14.09
N ALA A 153 2.97 6.48 13.05
CA ALA A 153 1.56 6.27 12.76
C ALA A 153 0.87 5.42 13.82
N HIS A 154 1.53 4.35 14.29
CA HIS A 154 0.99 3.46 15.34
C HIS A 154 0.98 4.15 16.71
N ALA A 155 2.03 4.88 17.07
CA ALA A 155 2.11 5.62 18.33
C ALA A 155 0.96 6.61 18.51
N ARG A 156 0.43 7.16 17.41
CA ARG A 156 -0.67 8.12 17.44
C ARG A 156 -1.95 7.59 18.09
N PHE A 157 -2.19 6.28 18.03
CA PHE A 157 -3.41 5.65 18.55
C PHE A 157 -3.12 4.55 19.57
N GLN A 158 -1.89 4.51 20.12
CA GLN A 158 -1.47 3.47 21.05
C GLN A 158 -2.34 3.38 22.30
N ASP A 159 -2.90 4.51 22.76
CA ASP A 159 -3.78 4.58 23.93
C ASP A 159 -5.12 3.85 23.73
N GLN A 160 -5.52 3.61 22.47
CA GLN A 160 -6.73 2.87 22.14
C GLN A 160 -6.51 1.35 22.12
N GLY A 161 -5.25 0.92 22.24
CA GLY A 161 -4.85 -0.49 22.27
C GLY A 161 -4.98 -1.21 20.93
N PRO A 162 -4.55 -2.49 20.90
CA PRO A 162 -4.66 -3.33 19.71
C PRO A 162 -6.12 -3.70 19.43
N ILE A 163 -6.48 -3.77 18.15
CA ILE A 163 -7.82 -4.15 17.68
C ILE A 163 -7.77 -5.39 16.79
N HIS A 164 -8.90 -6.09 16.69
CA HIS A 164 -9.08 -7.22 15.79
C HIS A 164 -9.88 -6.78 14.55
N VAL A 165 -9.25 -6.84 13.39
CA VAL A 165 -9.78 -6.32 12.12
C VAL A 165 -9.98 -7.44 11.10
N ALA A 166 -11.18 -7.57 10.53
CA ALA A 166 -11.37 -8.39 9.34
C ALA A 166 -11.10 -7.57 8.07
N VAL A 167 -10.36 -8.13 7.10
CA VAL A 167 -9.99 -7.43 5.87
C VAL A 167 -10.43 -8.25 4.66
N THR A 168 -11.39 -7.74 3.88
CA THR A 168 -11.70 -8.30 2.55
C THR A 168 -10.74 -7.74 1.51
N GLY A 169 -10.43 -8.52 0.47
CA GLY A 169 -9.46 -8.07 -0.53
C GLY A 169 -8.03 -8.00 0.00
N ALA A 170 -7.70 -8.75 1.07
CA ALA A 170 -6.40 -8.79 1.72
C ALA A 170 -5.23 -9.15 0.77
N SER A 171 -5.49 -9.91 -0.30
CA SER A 171 -4.50 -10.25 -1.34
C SER A 171 -4.41 -9.23 -2.49
N GLY A 172 -5.28 -8.20 -2.49
CA GLY A 172 -5.28 -7.14 -3.49
C GLY A 172 -4.13 -6.12 -3.29
N MET A 173 -3.99 -5.19 -4.25
CA MET A 173 -2.92 -4.18 -4.23
C MET A 173 -2.82 -3.40 -2.91
N LEU A 174 -3.95 -2.89 -2.39
CA LEU A 174 -3.97 -2.15 -1.14
C LEU A 174 -3.99 -3.10 0.06
N GLY A 175 -4.75 -4.20 0.00
CA GLY A 175 -4.89 -5.15 1.10
C GLY A 175 -3.59 -5.85 1.47
N SER A 176 -2.78 -6.25 0.47
CA SER A 176 -1.48 -6.89 0.70
C SER A 176 -0.45 -5.96 1.36
N ALA A 177 -0.64 -4.65 1.27
CA ALA A 177 0.16 -3.66 2.00
C ALA A 177 -0.47 -3.29 3.36
N LEU A 178 -1.81 -3.29 3.46
CA LEU A 178 -2.53 -2.94 4.69
C LEU A 178 -2.36 -3.99 5.78
N VAL A 179 -2.47 -5.28 5.42
CA VAL A 179 -2.33 -6.36 6.41
C VAL A 179 -0.99 -6.29 7.14
N PRO A 180 0.18 -6.24 6.47
CA PRO A 180 1.47 -6.06 7.13
C PRO A 180 1.56 -4.77 7.96
N PHE A 181 1.02 -3.66 7.46
CA PHE A 181 1.01 -2.41 8.20
C PHE A 181 0.24 -2.51 9.53
N LEU A 182 -0.95 -3.12 9.52
CA LEU A 182 -1.75 -3.29 10.74
C LEU A 182 -1.10 -4.29 11.70
N THR A 183 -0.58 -5.41 11.20
CA THR A 183 0.02 -6.44 12.06
C THR A 183 1.32 -5.97 12.70
N THR A 184 2.15 -5.19 12.03
CA THR A 184 3.34 -4.56 12.63
C THR A 184 2.99 -3.53 13.70
N GLY A 185 1.80 -2.91 13.62
CA GLY A 185 1.23 -2.07 14.68
C GLY A 185 0.66 -2.84 15.89
N GLY A 186 0.76 -4.18 15.88
CA GLY A 186 0.25 -5.03 16.97
C GLY A 186 -1.23 -5.40 16.84
N HIS A 187 -1.90 -5.00 15.75
CA HIS A 187 -3.30 -5.37 15.51
C HIS A 187 -3.42 -6.80 15.00
N ARG A 188 -4.50 -7.48 15.38
CA ARG A 188 -4.83 -8.79 14.83
C ARG A 188 -5.64 -8.60 13.54
N VAL A 189 -5.22 -9.27 12.46
CA VAL A 189 -5.90 -9.19 11.18
C VAL A 189 -6.39 -10.58 10.75
N THR A 190 -7.69 -10.69 10.44
CA THR A 190 -8.29 -11.88 9.86
C THR A 190 -8.63 -11.61 8.39
N PRO A 191 -7.98 -12.31 7.44
CA PRO A 191 -8.33 -12.20 6.03
C PRO A 191 -9.73 -12.75 5.76
N VAL A 192 -10.49 -12.04 4.90
CA VAL A 192 -11.79 -12.49 4.42
C VAL A 192 -11.68 -12.85 2.94
N THR A 193 -11.94 -14.09 2.56
CA THR A 193 -11.64 -14.63 1.25
C THR A 193 -12.71 -15.60 0.74
N ARG A 194 -12.76 -15.78 -0.58
CA ARG A 194 -13.67 -16.74 -1.21
C ARG A 194 -13.29 -18.20 -0.91
N GLN A 195 -12.00 -18.48 -0.84
CA GLN A 195 -11.43 -19.80 -0.59
C GLN A 195 -10.44 -19.71 0.56
N PRO A 196 -10.86 -19.96 1.80
CA PRO A 196 -9.97 -20.01 2.93
C PRO A 196 -8.93 -21.13 2.76
N THR A 197 -7.66 -20.76 2.70
CA THR A 197 -6.53 -21.71 2.70
C THR A 197 -5.92 -21.85 4.10
N ARG A 198 -6.35 -21.02 5.03
CA ARG A 198 -5.91 -20.97 6.43
C ARG A 198 -7.14 -21.08 7.33
N SER A 199 -6.97 -21.70 8.48
CA SER A 199 -8.05 -21.89 9.46
C SER A 199 -8.53 -20.60 10.13
N ASP A 200 -7.74 -19.54 10.06
CA ASP A 200 -8.04 -18.21 10.62
C ASP A 200 -8.68 -17.24 9.61
N ALA A 201 -8.92 -17.66 8.38
CA ALA A 201 -9.56 -16.85 7.35
C ALA A 201 -11.08 -17.05 7.34
N ILE A 202 -11.83 -15.95 7.20
CA ILE A 202 -13.29 -15.97 7.12
C ILE A 202 -13.73 -16.20 5.67
N ARG A 203 -14.71 -17.09 5.48
CA ARG A 203 -15.29 -17.33 4.17
C ARG A 203 -16.32 -16.26 3.80
N TRP A 204 -16.12 -15.66 2.61
CA TRP A 204 -17.05 -14.73 1.98
C TRP A 204 -16.94 -14.82 0.47
N ASP A 205 -18.02 -15.24 -0.16
CA ASP A 205 -18.11 -15.35 -1.62
C ASP A 205 -19.36 -14.62 -2.12
N PRO A 206 -19.22 -13.40 -2.61
CA PRO A 206 -20.36 -12.62 -3.08
C PRO A 206 -21.02 -13.18 -4.34
N ALA A 207 -20.33 -14.02 -5.11
CA ALA A 207 -20.93 -14.61 -6.32
C ALA A 207 -21.95 -15.70 -5.98
N SER A 208 -21.73 -16.45 -4.91
CA SER A 208 -22.68 -17.48 -4.42
C SER A 208 -23.59 -16.97 -3.30
N GLY A 209 -23.37 -15.74 -2.80
CA GLY A 209 -24.06 -15.20 -1.62
C GLY A 209 -23.62 -15.84 -0.30
N ALA A 210 -22.53 -16.61 -0.28
CA ALA A 210 -22.05 -17.29 0.91
C ALA A 210 -21.22 -16.35 1.79
N ILE A 211 -21.56 -16.28 3.08
CA ILE A 211 -20.81 -15.56 4.10
C ILE A 211 -20.90 -16.27 5.45
N GLU A 212 -19.75 -16.46 6.10
CA GLU A 212 -19.65 -17.00 7.46
C GLU A 212 -19.88 -15.88 8.49
N ALA A 213 -21.15 -15.47 8.63
CA ALA A 213 -21.50 -14.28 9.42
C ALA A 213 -21.05 -14.39 10.89
N SER A 214 -21.15 -15.58 11.51
CA SER A 214 -20.75 -15.80 12.91
C SER A 214 -19.26 -15.53 13.19
N ALA A 215 -18.42 -15.66 12.17
CA ALA A 215 -16.97 -15.39 12.32
C ALA A 215 -16.65 -13.90 12.47
N PHE A 216 -17.60 -13.00 12.23
CA PHE A 216 -17.43 -11.56 12.48
C PHE A 216 -17.88 -11.13 13.89
N GLU A 217 -18.44 -12.03 14.70
CA GLU A 217 -18.90 -11.71 16.06
C GLU A 217 -17.75 -11.25 16.96
N GLY A 218 -17.89 -10.05 17.53
CA GLY A 218 -16.95 -9.50 18.48
C GLY A 218 -15.64 -8.99 17.86
N LEU A 219 -15.54 -8.88 16.54
CA LEU A 219 -14.47 -8.13 15.89
C LEU A 219 -14.64 -6.63 16.15
N ASP A 220 -13.53 -5.90 16.26
CA ASP A 220 -13.57 -4.46 16.47
C ASP A 220 -13.92 -3.68 15.21
N ALA A 221 -13.42 -4.14 14.05
CA ALA A 221 -13.55 -3.42 12.79
C ALA A 221 -13.57 -4.37 11.57
N VAL A 222 -14.17 -3.88 10.48
CA VAL A 222 -14.08 -4.51 9.16
C VAL A 222 -13.57 -3.48 8.16
N VAL A 223 -12.56 -3.88 7.36
CA VAL A 223 -12.05 -3.09 6.23
C VAL A 223 -12.40 -3.83 4.94
N HIS A 224 -13.27 -3.23 4.14
CA HIS A 224 -13.80 -3.82 2.91
C HIS A 224 -13.11 -3.19 1.67
N LEU A 225 -12.10 -3.90 1.12
CA LEU A 225 -11.32 -3.49 -0.03
C LEU A 225 -11.57 -4.35 -1.28
N ALA A 226 -12.40 -5.37 -1.17
CA ALA A 226 -12.63 -6.29 -2.28
C ALA A 226 -13.41 -5.62 -3.41
N GLY A 227 -12.99 -5.88 -4.65
CA GLY A 227 -13.65 -5.39 -5.85
C GLY A 227 -12.97 -5.87 -7.11
N GLU A 228 -13.72 -6.07 -8.17
CA GLU A 228 -13.21 -6.45 -9.49
C GLU A 228 -12.32 -5.32 -10.06
N ASN A 229 -11.25 -5.71 -10.78
CA ASN A 229 -10.31 -4.75 -11.38
C ASN A 229 -11.01 -3.95 -12.50
N ILE A 230 -11.00 -2.61 -12.37
CA ILE A 230 -11.57 -1.67 -13.34
C ILE A 230 -10.60 -1.29 -14.47
N GLY A 231 -9.31 -1.48 -14.28
CA GLY A 231 -8.27 -1.00 -15.18
C GLY A 231 -8.09 -1.88 -16.43
N VAL A 232 -9.16 -2.37 -17.03
CA VAL A 232 -9.19 -3.18 -18.26
C VAL A 232 -10.26 -2.64 -19.19
N ARG A 233 -10.24 -3.06 -20.47
CA ARG A 233 -11.32 -2.71 -21.41
C ARG A 233 -12.67 -3.22 -20.89
N TRP A 234 -13.68 -2.37 -20.85
CA TRP A 234 -15.00 -2.72 -20.35
C TRP A 234 -15.87 -3.35 -21.48
N THR A 235 -16.26 -4.60 -21.26
CA THR A 235 -17.33 -5.27 -21.96
C THR A 235 -18.59 -5.24 -21.10
N ALA A 236 -19.75 -5.56 -21.65
CA ALA A 236 -20.99 -5.65 -20.86
C ALA A 236 -20.85 -6.62 -19.67
N GLU A 237 -20.22 -7.77 -19.86
CA GLU A 237 -19.95 -8.71 -18.80
C GLU A 237 -18.97 -8.15 -17.74
N ARG A 238 -17.91 -7.49 -18.19
CA ARG A 238 -16.96 -6.87 -17.26
C ARG A 238 -17.62 -5.78 -16.42
N LYS A 239 -18.43 -4.91 -17.03
CA LYS A 239 -19.22 -3.89 -16.32
C LYS A 239 -20.16 -4.53 -15.29
N ARG A 240 -20.85 -5.59 -15.65
CA ARG A 240 -21.69 -6.35 -14.71
C ARG A 240 -20.87 -6.88 -13.51
N ARG A 241 -19.74 -7.53 -13.74
CA ARG A 241 -18.85 -8.05 -12.68
C ARG A 241 -18.30 -6.92 -11.80
N ILE A 242 -17.93 -5.79 -12.37
CA ILE A 242 -17.46 -4.60 -11.63
C ILE A 242 -18.58 -4.10 -10.70
N ARG A 243 -19.81 -3.98 -11.18
CA ARG A 243 -20.97 -3.54 -10.39
C ARG A 243 -21.31 -4.56 -9.30
N GLU A 244 -21.47 -5.83 -9.65
CA GLU A 244 -21.85 -6.90 -8.72
C GLU A 244 -20.81 -7.06 -7.59
N SER A 245 -19.53 -7.07 -7.91
CA SER A 245 -18.49 -7.21 -6.90
C SER A 245 -18.49 -6.08 -5.86
N ARG A 246 -18.96 -4.89 -6.24
CA ARG A 246 -19.06 -3.72 -5.35
C ARG A 246 -20.42 -3.64 -4.67
N ALA A 247 -21.48 -3.46 -5.42
CA ALA A 247 -22.80 -3.27 -4.85
C ALA A 247 -23.31 -4.52 -4.11
N ASN A 248 -23.33 -5.68 -4.76
CA ASN A 248 -23.86 -6.90 -4.14
C ASN A 248 -22.92 -7.44 -3.06
N GLY A 249 -21.60 -7.42 -3.32
CA GLY A 249 -20.62 -7.87 -2.33
C GLY A 249 -20.63 -7.04 -1.05
N THR A 250 -20.70 -5.72 -1.17
CA THR A 250 -20.79 -4.81 -0.02
C THR A 250 -22.11 -4.98 0.72
N ARG A 251 -23.23 -5.09 0.00
CA ARG A 251 -24.55 -5.31 0.60
C ARG A 251 -24.60 -6.59 1.42
N LEU A 252 -24.13 -7.73 0.84
CA LEU A 252 -24.04 -9.00 1.52
C LEU A 252 -23.27 -8.90 2.84
N LEU A 253 -22.12 -8.23 2.81
CA LEU A 253 -21.30 -8.00 4.00
C LEU A 253 -22.03 -7.11 5.01
N ALA A 254 -22.57 -5.97 4.59
CA ALA A 254 -23.26 -5.01 5.47
C ALA A 254 -24.49 -5.62 6.14
N GLU A 255 -25.28 -6.41 5.40
CA GLU A 255 -26.44 -7.13 5.93
C GLU A 255 -26.06 -8.22 6.95
N ALA A 256 -24.94 -8.93 6.70
CA ALA A 256 -24.42 -9.90 7.64
C ALA A 256 -23.96 -9.24 8.95
N LEU A 257 -23.19 -8.15 8.85
CA LEU A 257 -22.74 -7.38 10.02
C LEU A 257 -23.90 -6.80 10.83
N ALA A 258 -24.94 -6.32 10.14
CA ALA A 258 -26.12 -5.75 10.80
C ALA A 258 -26.93 -6.76 11.64
N LYS A 259 -26.79 -8.06 11.39
CA LYS A 259 -27.51 -9.13 12.10
C LYS A 259 -26.74 -9.70 13.29
N LEU A 260 -25.51 -9.26 13.52
CA LEU A 260 -24.67 -9.76 14.61
C LEU A 260 -25.19 -9.29 15.98
N LYS A 261 -24.97 -10.10 16.99
CA LYS A 261 -25.27 -9.71 18.39
C LYS A 261 -24.24 -8.74 18.94
N ARG A 262 -22.99 -8.88 18.52
CA ARG A 262 -21.87 -8.01 18.87
C ARG A 262 -21.18 -7.53 17.58
N PRO A 263 -21.80 -6.59 16.86
CA PRO A 263 -21.26 -6.12 15.59
C PRO A 263 -19.95 -5.33 15.78
N PRO A 264 -19.12 -5.20 14.74
CA PRO A 264 -17.94 -4.34 14.76
C PRO A 264 -18.36 -2.88 14.99
N ARG A 265 -17.48 -2.11 15.64
CA ARG A 265 -17.70 -0.68 15.89
C ARG A 265 -17.66 0.15 14.61
N VAL A 266 -16.90 -0.32 13.60
CA VAL A 266 -16.69 0.40 12.35
C VAL A 266 -16.55 -0.53 11.15
N LEU A 267 -17.16 -0.09 10.04
CA LEU A 267 -16.96 -0.62 8.70
C LEU A 267 -16.26 0.48 7.85
N ILE A 268 -15.01 0.25 7.49
CA ILE A 268 -14.32 1.06 6.48
C ILE A 268 -14.55 0.39 5.12
N SER A 269 -15.30 1.04 4.25
CA SER A 269 -15.55 0.55 2.90
C SER A 269 -14.76 1.36 1.89
N ALA A 270 -14.04 0.68 1.01
CA ALA A 270 -13.48 1.35 -0.15
C ALA A 270 -14.59 1.95 -1.02
N SER A 271 -14.31 3.10 -1.58
CA SER A 271 -15.04 3.78 -2.64
C SER A 271 -14.02 4.42 -3.58
N ALA A 272 -14.45 5.22 -4.54
CA ALA A 272 -13.54 5.85 -5.49
C ALA A 272 -14.05 7.26 -5.87
N ILE A 273 -13.11 8.16 -6.18
CA ILE A 273 -13.42 9.49 -6.67
C ILE A 273 -14.21 9.48 -8.00
N GLY A 274 -14.21 8.35 -8.71
CA GLY A 274 -15.05 8.14 -9.90
C GLY A 274 -16.54 8.40 -9.68
N VAL A 275 -17.02 8.37 -8.45
CA VAL A 275 -18.39 8.72 -8.07
C VAL A 275 -18.76 10.15 -8.45
N TYR A 276 -17.79 11.05 -8.60
CA TYR A 276 -18.02 12.45 -8.98
C TYR A 276 -18.23 12.66 -10.49
N GLY A 277 -17.77 11.73 -11.33
CA GLY A 277 -17.75 11.90 -12.78
C GLY A 277 -16.69 12.90 -13.25
N ASP A 278 -16.78 13.31 -14.53
CA ASP A 278 -15.94 14.38 -15.09
C ASP A 278 -16.54 15.74 -14.73
N ARG A 279 -15.79 16.55 -13.99
CA ARG A 279 -16.24 17.86 -13.47
C ARG A 279 -15.31 19.01 -13.89
N GLY A 280 -14.44 18.79 -14.88
CA GLY A 280 -13.54 19.83 -15.37
C GLY A 280 -12.63 20.36 -14.24
N ASP A 281 -12.67 21.69 -14.01
CA ASP A 281 -11.83 22.39 -13.02
C ASP A 281 -12.50 22.57 -11.65
N GLU A 282 -13.72 22.06 -11.47
CA GLU A 282 -14.45 22.17 -10.19
C GLU A 282 -13.70 21.47 -9.07
N VAL A 283 -13.60 22.14 -7.91
CA VAL A 283 -13.03 21.53 -6.70
C VAL A 283 -14.12 20.69 -6.02
N LEU A 284 -13.87 19.38 -5.93
CA LEU A 284 -14.82 18.39 -5.46
C LEU A 284 -14.58 18.05 -4.00
N THR A 285 -15.52 18.39 -3.14
CA THR A 285 -15.60 17.97 -1.74
C THR A 285 -16.55 16.78 -1.60
N GLU A 286 -16.63 16.21 -0.41
CA GLU A 286 -17.54 15.10 -0.11
C GLU A 286 -19.01 15.46 -0.26
N ASP A 287 -19.34 16.75 -0.13
CA ASP A 287 -20.70 17.30 -0.27
C ASP A 287 -21.09 17.55 -1.74
N ALA A 288 -20.11 17.46 -2.66
CA ALA A 288 -20.40 17.60 -4.08
C ALA A 288 -21.33 16.47 -4.51
N THR A 289 -22.50 16.87 -5.02
CA THR A 289 -23.49 15.91 -5.53
C THR A 289 -22.86 15.09 -6.65
N PRO A 290 -22.92 13.76 -6.59
CA PRO A 290 -22.49 12.92 -7.69
C PRO A 290 -23.36 13.23 -8.92
N THR A 291 -22.87 14.04 -9.83
CA THR A 291 -23.54 14.39 -11.09
C THR A 291 -22.62 14.02 -12.23
N GLY A 292 -23.12 13.23 -13.13
CA GLY A 292 -22.48 12.88 -14.40
C GLY A 292 -23.55 12.87 -15.48
N PRO A 293 -23.16 12.84 -16.75
CA PRO A 293 -24.15 12.60 -17.81
C PRO A 293 -24.90 11.30 -17.47
N PRO A 294 -26.20 11.22 -17.88
CA PRO A 294 -26.91 9.95 -17.78
C PRO A 294 -26.05 8.86 -18.41
N ALA A 295 -25.78 7.76 -17.66
CA ALA A 295 -24.95 6.64 -18.06
C ALA A 295 -23.42 6.76 -17.83
N ASP A 296 -22.91 7.63 -16.95
CA ASP A 296 -21.55 7.48 -16.46
C ASP A 296 -21.46 6.25 -15.54
N PHE A 297 -20.87 5.19 -16.08
CA PHE A 297 -20.80 3.89 -15.41
C PHE A 297 -20.11 3.95 -14.03
N LEU A 298 -19.05 4.75 -13.87
CA LEU A 298 -18.36 4.85 -12.58
C LEU A 298 -19.16 5.64 -11.55
N VAL A 299 -19.93 6.65 -11.97
CA VAL A 299 -20.84 7.41 -11.11
C VAL A 299 -21.94 6.50 -10.58
N GLU A 300 -22.59 5.74 -11.46
CA GLU A 300 -23.64 4.79 -11.06
C GLU A 300 -23.11 3.74 -10.09
N VAL A 301 -22.00 3.08 -10.46
CA VAL A 301 -21.38 2.05 -9.61
C VAL A 301 -20.95 2.62 -8.27
N GLY A 302 -20.36 3.81 -8.23
CA GLY A 302 -19.95 4.46 -6.99
C GLY A 302 -21.12 4.74 -6.05
N ARG A 303 -22.23 5.23 -6.57
CA ARG A 303 -23.48 5.47 -5.82
C ARG A 303 -24.05 4.17 -5.24
N GLU A 304 -24.17 3.14 -6.07
CA GLU A 304 -24.67 1.83 -5.66
C GLU A 304 -23.75 1.19 -4.59
N TRP A 305 -22.43 1.37 -4.75
CA TRP A 305 -21.45 0.86 -3.83
C TRP A 305 -21.56 1.49 -2.44
N GLU A 306 -21.62 2.83 -2.36
CA GLU A 306 -21.79 3.54 -1.09
C GLU A 306 -23.18 3.26 -0.47
N ALA A 307 -24.24 3.22 -1.27
CA ALA A 307 -25.58 2.87 -0.80
C ALA A 307 -25.66 1.44 -0.26
N ALA A 308 -24.84 0.51 -0.74
CA ALA A 308 -24.82 -0.87 -0.27
C ALA A 308 -24.32 -1.01 1.19
N THR A 309 -23.72 0.03 1.77
CA THR A 309 -23.31 0.06 3.18
C THR A 309 -24.45 0.42 4.15
N GLU A 310 -25.62 0.84 3.64
CA GLU A 310 -26.75 1.32 4.45
C GLU A 310 -27.23 0.33 5.54
N PRO A 311 -27.30 -1.00 5.29
CA PRO A 311 -27.71 -1.93 6.34
C PRO A 311 -26.82 -1.86 7.60
N ALA A 312 -25.50 -1.69 7.41
CA ALA A 312 -24.57 -1.54 8.53
C ALA A 312 -24.81 -0.23 9.27
N ARG A 313 -25.05 0.87 8.56
CA ARG A 313 -25.37 2.18 9.16
C ARG A 313 -26.67 2.15 9.93
N ALA A 314 -27.71 1.54 9.39
CA ALA A 314 -29.00 1.36 10.06
C ALA A 314 -28.86 0.53 11.36
N ALA A 315 -27.92 -0.39 11.43
CA ALA A 315 -27.56 -1.17 12.61
C ALA A 315 -26.61 -0.41 13.57
N ARG A 316 -26.40 0.90 13.36
CA ARG A 316 -25.52 1.77 14.17
C ARG A 316 -24.03 1.42 14.14
N ILE A 317 -23.59 0.67 13.15
CA ILE A 317 -22.16 0.50 12.85
C ILE A 317 -21.67 1.78 12.19
N ARG A 318 -20.60 2.39 12.70
CA ARG A 318 -19.99 3.56 12.06
C ARG A 318 -19.44 3.15 10.69
N VAL A 319 -19.89 3.80 9.62
CA VAL A 319 -19.47 3.52 8.25
C VAL A 319 -18.65 4.67 7.72
N VAL A 320 -17.46 4.38 7.17
CA VAL A 320 -16.61 5.33 6.44
C VAL A 320 -16.41 4.82 5.02
N ASN A 321 -16.86 5.56 4.02
CA ASN A 321 -16.64 5.26 2.61
C ASN A 321 -15.42 6.05 2.11
N LEU A 322 -14.26 5.40 2.02
CA LEU A 322 -13.03 6.04 1.57
C LEU A 322 -13.01 6.15 0.04
N ARG A 323 -13.25 7.35 -0.49
CA ARG A 323 -13.18 7.67 -1.92
C ARG A 323 -11.74 7.83 -2.35
N PHE A 324 -11.10 6.73 -2.72
CA PHE A 324 -9.70 6.74 -3.14
C PHE A 324 -9.51 7.43 -4.49
N GLY A 325 -8.50 8.32 -4.56
CA GLY A 325 -7.88 8.75 -5.79
C GLY A 325 -7.01 7.66 -6.42
N ILE A 326 -6.19 8.02 -7.40
CA ILE A 326 -5.23 7.10 -8.00
C ILE A 326 -4.16 6.75 -6.96
N ILE A 327 -4.17 5.50 -6.48
CA ILE A 327 -3.17 5.01 -5.53
C ILE A 327 -1.84 4.77 -6.26
N LEU A 328 -0.79 5.46 -5.79
CA LEU A 328 0.55 5.38 -6.37
C LEU A 328 1.36 4.26 -5.73
N THR A 329 1.57 3.19 -6.47
CA THR A 329 2.47 2.08 -6.14
C THR A 329 3.01 1.44 -7.42
N PRO A 330 4.30 1.06 -7.48
CA PRO A 330 4.84 0.34 -8.63
C PRO A 330 4.37 -1.12 -8.70
N ALA A 331 3.82 -1.66 -7.62
CA ALA A 331 3.32 -3.04 -7.54
C ALA A 331 2.06 -3.30 -8.38
N GLY A 332 1.41 -2.23 -8.87
CA GLY A 332 0.19 -2.39 -9.68
C GLY A 332 -0.53 -1.08 -9.97
N GLY A 333 -1.82 -1.17 -10.28
CA GLY A 333 -2.67 -0.02 -10.57
C GLY A 333 -2.22 0.83 -11.75
N ALA A 334 -2.54 2.12 -11.73
CA ALA A 334 -2.22 3.05 -12.81
C ALA A 334 -0.70 3.28 -12.93
N LEU A 335 0.00 3.53 -11.82
CA LEU A 335 1.45 3.79 -11.85
C LEU A 335 2.21 2.58 -12.39
N GLY A 336 1.91 1.37 -11.92
CA GLY A 336 2.57 0.15 -12.40
C GLY A 336 2.48 -0.03 -13.93
N ARG A 337 1.35 0.38 -14.55
CA ARG A 337 1.15 0.34 -16.00
C ARG A 337 1.84 1.48 -16.75
N MET A 338 1.99 2.63 -16.11
CA MET A 338 2.70 3.77 -16.69
C MET A 338 4.22 3.57 -16.70
N LEU A 339 4.76 2.83 -15.73
CA LEU A 339 6.22 2.67 -15.59
C LEU A 339 6.94 2.10 -16.81
N PRO A 340 6.47 1.03 -17.53
CA PRO A 340 7.18 0.50 -18.67
C PRO A 340 7.38 1.52 -19.82
N PRO A 341 6.35 2.20 -20.35
CA PRO A 341 6.54 3.21 -21.38
C PRO A 341 7.38 4.40 -20.90
N PHE A 342 7.22 4.87 -19.65
CA PHE A 342 8.04 5.96 -19.12
C PHE A 342 9.51 5.57 -18.98
N ARG A 343 9.82 4.36 -18.51
CA ARG A 343 11.20 3.84 -18.43
C ARG A 343 11.85 3.72 -19.80
N ALA A 344 11.07 3.43 -20.83
CA ALA A 344 11.52 3.38 -22.23
C ALA A 344 11.67 4.78 -22.88
N GLY A 345 11.34 5.87 -22.18
CA GLY A 345 11.36 7.23 -22.73
C GLY A 345 10.18 7.57 -23.63
N ALA A 346 9.17 6.69 -23.72
CA ALA A 346 7.95 6.86 -24.50
C ALA A 346 6.76 7.36 -23.66
N GLY A 347 7.02 7.93 -22.48
CA GLY A 347 6.00 8.47 -21.61
C GLY A 347 5.56 9.87 -22.01
N GLY A 348 4.37 10.26 -21.52
CA GLY A 348 3.83 11.60 -21.71
C GLY A 348 2.42 11.78 -21.12
N PRO A 349 1.83 12.97 -21.28
CA PRO A 349 0.48 13.24 -20.80
C PRO A 349 -0.56 12.43 -21.58
N LEU A 350 -1.67 12.11 -20.92
CA LEU A 350 -2.82 11.47 -21.54
C LEU A 350 -3.72 12.54 -22.19
N GLY A 351 -4.17 12.30 -23.41
CA GLY A 351 -5.06 13.22 -24.15
C GLY A 351 -4.51 14.64 -24.23
N SER A 352 -5.29 15.62 -23.82
CA SER A 352 -4.89 17.03 -23.78
C SER A 352 -3.87 17.34 -22.69
N GLY A 353 -3.77 16.50 -21.68
CA GLY A 353 -2.96 16.71 -20.50
C GLY A 353 -3.50 17.75 -19.51
N LYS A 354 -4.67 18.34 -19.78
CA LYS A 354 -5.28 19.41 -18.95
C LYS A 354 -6.14 18.86 -17.81
N GLN A 355 -6.64 17.61 -17.93
CA GLN A 355 -7.51 17.00 -16.92
C GLN A 355 -6.78 16.83 -15.60
N TRP A 356 -7.51 17.08 -14.50
CA TRP A 356 -7.03 16.92 -13.16
C TRP A 356 -6.92 15.44 -12.74
N VAL A 357 -5.85 15.14 -12.06
CA VAL A 357 -5.51 13.83 -11.51
C VAL A 357 -5.39 13.98 -10.00
N SER A 358 -6.35 13.43 -9.27
CA SER A 358 -6.27 13.31 -7.82
C SER A 358 -5.69 11.96 -7.46
N TRP A 359 -4.64 11.97 -6.69
CA TRP A 359 -3.78 10.83 -6.38
C TRP A 359 -3.53 10.72 -4.89
N ILE A 360 -3.02 9.57 -4.43
CA ILE A 360 -2.55 9.34 -3.07
C ILE A 360 -1.40 8.32 -3.11
N SER A 361 -0.38 8.45 -2.24
CA SER A 361 0.63 7.39 -2.09
C SER A 361 0.00 6.14 -1.46
N VAL A 362 0.55 4.96 -1.72
CA VAL A 362 0.07 3.74 -1.06
C VAL A 362 0.18 3.88 0.45
N ASP A 363 1.25 4.46 0.97
CA ASP A 363 1.45 4.61 2.41
C ASP A 363 0.48 5.60 3.05
N ASP A 364 0.13 6.69 2.36
CA ASP A 364 -0.94 7.59 2.81
C ASP A 364 -2.33 6.93 2.68
N ALA A 365 -2.55 6.07 1.70
CA ALA A 365 -3.79 5.30 1.61
C ALA A 365 -3.94 4.34 2.80
N LEU A 366 -2.85 3.65 3.21
CA LEU A 366 -2.83 2.83 4.44
C LEU A 366 -3.07 3.69 5.67
N GLY A 367 -2.39 4.83 5.76
CA GLY A 367 -2.55 5.79 6.85
C GLY A 367 -3.97 6.32 6.97
N ALA A 368 -4.65 6.62 5.85
CA ALA A 368 -6.04 7.06 5.84
C ALA A 368 -7.01 5.97 6.34
N VAL A 369 -6.79 4.70 5.97
CA VAL A 369 -7.55 3.55 6.52
C VAL A 369 -7.33 3.46 8.03
N HIS A 370 -6.08 3.49 8.47
CA HIS A 370 -5.73 3.41 9.89
C HIS A 370 -6.32 4.57 10.69
N HIS A 371 -6.20 5.79 10.18
CA HIS A 371 -6.80 6.96 10.80
C HIS A 371 -8.33 6.82 10.92
N ALA A 372 -9.00 6.34 9.86
CA ALA A 372 -10.44 6.13 9.87
C ALA A 372 -10.88 5.02 10.85
N LEU A 373 -10.05 4.01 11.11
CA LEU A 373 -10.34 2.98 12.12
C LEU A 373 -10.47 3.58 13.52
N PHE A 374 -9.59 4.52 13.87
CA PHE A 374 -9.44 5.06 15.22
C PHE A 374 -10.12 6.42 15.45
N THR A 375 -10.45 7.17 14.39
CA THR A 375 -11.10 8.48 14.52
C THR A 375 -12.61 8.33 14.54
N GLY A 376 -13.23 8.33 15.73
CA GLY A 376 -14.65 8.05 15.94
C GLY A 376 -15.61 9.03 15.25
N GLU A 377 -15.20 10.28 15.09
CA GLU A 377 -16.00 11.36 14.48
C GLU A 377 -16.05 11.24 12.95
N LEU A 378 -15.12 10.49 12.35
CA LEU A 378 -15.06 10.33 10.90
C LEU A 378 -16.10 9.29 10.43
N SER A 379 -17.09 9.72 9.67
CA SER A 379 -18.17 8.87 9.15
C SER A 379 -18.66 9.33 7.79
N GLY A 380 -19.36 8.48 7.04
CA GLY A 380 -19.85 8.76 5.69
C GLY A 380 -18.74 8.80 4.65
N PRO A 381 -18.91 9.54 3.53
CA PRO A 381 -17.89 9.65 2.50
C PRO A 381 -16.70 10.48 2.97
N VAL A 382 -15.49 10.05 2.62
CA VAL A 382 -14.23 10.74 2.90
C VAL A 382 -13.29 10.60 1.71
N ASN A 383 -12.83 11.71 1.18
CA ASN A 383 -11.88 11.73 0.07
C ASN A 383 -10.48 11.33 0.54
N ALA A 384 -10.02 10.16 0.11
CA ALA A 384 -8.67 9.66 0.36
C ALA A 384 -7.77 10.01 -0.85
N VAL A 385 -7.38 11.28 -0.91
CA VAL A 385 -6.52 11.88 -1.95
C VAL A 385 -5.45 12.74 -1.29
N ALA A 386 -4.30 12.92 -1.94
CA ALA A 386 -3.30 13.88 -1.50
C ALA A 386 -3.84 15.33 -1.63
N PRO A 387 -3.36 16.26 -0.78
CA PRO A 387 -3.91 17.63 -0.74
C PRO A 387 -3.67 18.45 -2.01
N GLU A 388 -2.70 18.05 -2.84
CA GLU A 388 -2.33 18.75 -4.07
C GLU A 388 -2.67 17.91 -5.32
N PRO A 389 -3.90 17.99 -5.87
CA PRO A 389 -4.19 17.40 -7.16
C PRO A 389 -3.37 18.10 -8.27
N VAL A 390 -3.03 17.38 -9.32
CA VAL A 390 -2.19 17.91 -10.41
C VAL A 390 -2.85 17.64 -11.76
N THR A 391 -2.45 18.38 -12.82
CA THR A 391 -2.89 18.02 -14.17
C THR A 391 -2.16 16.79 -14.70
N SER A 392 -2.74 16.07 -15.65
CA SER A 392 -2.07 14.92 -16.30
C SER A 392 -0.72 15.30 -16.93
N ARG A 393 -0.58 16.52 -17.44
CA ARG A 393 0.70 17.07 -17.94
C ARG A 393 1.73 17.19 -16.82
N THR A 394 1.33 17.77 -15.68
CA THR A 394 2.19 17.92 -14.52
C THR A 394 2.59 16.55 -13.97
N PHE A 395 1.63 15.61 -13.91
CA PHE A 395 1.90 14.25 -13.46
C PHE A 395 2.95 13.57 -14.35
N ALA A 396 2.76 13.61 -15.68
CA ALA A 396 3.70 13.02 -16.64
C ALA A 396 5.09 13.65 -16.56
N ALA A 397 5.17 14.99 -16.52
CA ALA A 397 6.44 15.70 -16.39
C ALA A 397 7.18 15.35 -15.11
N THR A 398 6.46 15.25 -13.97
CA THR A 398 7.05 14.89 -12.68
C THR A 398 7.54 13.43 -12.67
N LEU A 399 6.74 12.49 -13.20
CA LEU A 399 7.14 11.09 -13.32
C LEU A 399 8.39 10.94 -14.22
N GLY A 400 8.43 11.64 -15.36
CA GLY A 400 9.59 11.65 -16.25
C GLY A 400 10.85 12.17 -15.55
N ARG A 401 10.74 13.28 -14.80
CA ARG A 401 11.84 13.86 -14.02
C ARG A 401 12.35 12.88 -12.96
N VAL A 402 11.46 12.26 -12.19
CA VAL A 402 11.83 11.27 -11.17
C VAL A 402 12.51 10.03 -11.77
N LEU A 403 12.08 9.61 -12.96
CA LEU A 403 12.69 8.48 -13.66
C LEU A 403 13.95 8.84 -14.46
N HIS A 404 14.29 10.14 -14.57
CA HIS A 404 15.34 10.66 -15.47
C HIS A 404 15.10 10.21 -16.93
N ARG A 405 13.85 10.37 -17.39
CA ARG A 405 13.42 10.02 -18.76
C ARG A 405 12.56 11.16 -19.33
N PRO A 406 12.65 11.40 -20.65
CA PRO A 406 11.71 12.32 -21.29
C PRO A 406 10.26 11.84 -21.11
N ALA A 407 9.35 12.80 -20.98
CA ALA A 407 7.92 12.54 -20.83
C ALA A 407 7.11 13.48 -21.74
N ILE A 408 7.51 13.55 -23.00
CA ILE A 408 7.02 14.52 -23.98
C ILE A 408 6.10 13.92 -25.03
N LEU A 409 5.96 12.59 -25.09
CA LEU A 409 5.13 11.92 -26.09
C LEU A 409 3.69 11.75 -25.57
N PRO A 410 2.73 12.60 -26.01
CA PRO A 410 1.36 12.47 -25.52
C PRO A 410 0.74 11.16 -26.03
N ALA A 411 -0.05 10.51 -25.17
CA ALA A 411 -0.91 9.41 -25.60
C ALA A 411 -2.23 10.00 -26.14
N PRO A 412 -2.47 10.00 -27.46
CA PRO A 412 -3.63 10.67 -28.04
C PRO A 412 -4.94 10.04 -27.57
N ALA A 413 -5.96 10.88 -27.27
CA ALA A 413 -7.26 10.39 -26.84
C ALA A 413 -7.89 9.34 -27.77
N PRO A 414 -7.85 9.47 -29.12
CA PRO A 414 -8.34 8.43 -30.00
C PRO A 414 -7.64 7.07 -29.83
N ALA A 415 -6.32 7.06 -29.63
CA ALA A 415 -5.57 5.82 -29.40
C ALA A 415 -5.96 5.17 -28.06
N LEU A 416 -6.13 5.97 -27.00
CA LEU A 416 -6.60 5.49 -25.70
C LEU A 416 -8.02 4.89 -25.80
N LYS A 417 -8.93 5.55 -26.51
CA LYS A 417 -10.30 5.06 -26.75
C LYS A 417 -10.30 3.75 -27.55
N LEU A 418 -9.45 3.66 -28.56
CA LEU A 418 -9.32 2.42 -29.35
C LEU A 418 -8.86 1.24 -28.46
N LEU A 419 -7.87 1.47 -27.59
CA LEU A 419 -7.30 0.42 -26.74
C LEU A 419 -8.21 0.04 -25.56
N PHE A 420 -8.79 1.03 -24.90
CA PHE A 420 -9.49 0.84 -23.63
C PHE A 420 -11.01 1.04 -23.70
N GLY A 421 -11.54 1.55 -24.82
CA GLY A 421 -12.95 1.81 -24.99
C GLY A 421 -13.46 2.88 -24.00
N GLU A 422 -14.67 2.69 -23.50
CA GLU A 422 -15.35 3.58 -22.54
C GLU A 422 -14.51 3.87 -21.27
N MET A 423 -13.68 2.90 -20.81
CA MET A 423 -12.78 3.09 -19.68
C MET A 423 -11.79 4.26 -19.91
N ALA A 424 -11.40 4.52 -21.15
CA ALA A 424 -10.51 5.63 -21.47
C ALA A 424 -11.19 6.98 -21.20
N ASP A 425 -12.44 7.15 -21.58
CA ASP A 425 -13.18 8.40 -21.40
C ASP A 425 -13.38 8.71 -19.92
N THR A 426 -13.82 7.71 -19.15
CA THR A 426 -14.24 7.90 -17.77
C THR A 426 -13.06 7.91 -16.80
N ALA A 427 -12.11 6.94 -16.94
CA ALA A 427 -11.06 6.74 -15.93
C ALA A 427 -9.70 7.38 -16.31
N LEU A 428 -9.41 7.62 -17.60
CA LEU A 428 -8.12 8.16 -18.05
C LEU A 428 -8.18 9.61 -18.50
N LEU A 429 -9.28 10.01 -19.11
CA LEU A 429 -9.46 11.34 -19.72
C LEU A 429 -10.39 12.23 -18.88
N GLY A 430 -11.17 11.66 -17.97
CA GLY A 430 -12.01 12.41 -17.03
C GLY A 430 -11.19 13.28 -16.10
N SER A 431 -11.76 14.43 -15.71
CA SER A 431 -11.12 15.44 -14.85
C SER A 431 -11.78 15.44 -13.48
N GLN A 432 -10.97 15.21 -12.43
CA GLN A 432 -11.45 15.15 -11.06
C GLN A 432 -10.45 15.88 -10.15
N ARG A 433 -10.79 17.12 -9.79
CA ARG A 433 -10.01 17.96 -8.86
C ARG A 433 -10.56 17.81 -7.45
N VAL A 434 -10.17 16.74 -6.76
CA VAL A 434 -10.75 16.36 -5.48
C VAL A 434 -9.98 16.96 -4.31
N SER A 435 -10.72 17.48 -3.32
CA SER A 435 -10.18 18.07 -2.10
C SER A 435 -10.04 17.02 -1.01
N ALA A 436 -8.90 17.05 -0.28
CA ALA A 436 -8.65 16.25 0.92
C ALA A 436 -9.09 16.97 2.23
N ALA A 437 -9.81 18.07 2.13
CA ALA A 437 -10.05 18.97 3.26
C ALA A 437 -10.66 18.27 4.49
N ARG A 438 -11.62 17.36 4.30
CA ARG A 438 -12.25 16.61 5.39
C ARG A 438 -11.29 15.68 6.10
N LEU A 439 -10.45 14.97 5.36
CA LEU A 439 -9.42 14.09 5.94
C LEU A 439 -8.37 14.90 6.72
N VAL A 440 -7.94 16.05 6.17
CA VAL A 440 -7.03 16.97 6.87
C VAL A 440 -7.67 17.56 8.12
N ALA A 441 -8.93 18.03 8.04
CA ALA A 441 -9.67 18.59 9.17
C ALA A 441 -9.90 17.58 10.30
N SER A 442 -9.98 16.28 9.99
CA SER A 442 -10.03 15.21 11.00
C SER A 442 -8.69 14.97 11.71
N GLY A 443 -7.64 15.72 11.33
CA GLY A 443 -6.32 15.66 11.91
C GLY A 443 -5.37 14.68 11.23
N TYR A 444 -5.69 14.13 10.05
CA TYR A 444 -4.76 13.29 9.29
C TYR A 444 -3.58 14.12 8.76
N SER A 445 -2.37 13.60 8.92
CA SER A 445 -1.15 14.20 8.38
C SER A 445 -0.56 13.31 7.30
N PHE A 446 -0.43 13.82 6.08
CA PHE A 446 0.13 13.08 4.95
C PHE A 446 1.64 12.91 5.07
N ARG A 447 2.13 11.69 4.82
CA ARG A 447 3.58 11.38 4.70
C ARG A 447 4.16 12.01 3.42
N HIS A 448 3.39 11.94 2.34
CA HIS A 448 3.78 12.40 1.01
C HIS A 448 2.74 13.34 0.42
N PRO A 449 2.64 14.61 0.89
CA PRO A 449 1.64 15.55 0.40
C PRO A 449 1.89 16.05 -1.02
N ARG A 450 3.14 15.94 -1.53
CA ARG A 450 3.55 16.40 -2.86
C ARG A 450 3.84 15.23 -3.79
N LEU A 451 3.39 15.33 -5.06
CA LEU A 451 3.53 14.26 -6.06
C LEU A 451 4.99 13.80 -6.25
N GLU A 452 5.94 14.73 -6.30
CA GLU A 452 7.34 14.36 -6.53
C GLU A 452 7.90 13.54 -5.36
N SER A 453 7.63 13.94 -4.11
CA SER A 453 8.08 13.17 -2.94
C SER A 453 7.45 11.78 -2.90
N ALA A 454 6.16 11.67 -3.21
CA ALA A 454 5.46 10.38 -3.30
C ALA A 454 6.08 9.47 -4.36
N LEU A 455 6.30 9.99 -5.57
CA LEU A 455 6.91 9.22 -6.66
C LEU A 455 8.35 8.82 -6.34
N ARG A 456 9.15 9.71 -5.75
CA ARG A 456 10.52 9.39 -5.32
C ARG A 456 10.53 8.28 -4.30
N HIS A 457 9.67 8.36 -3.30
CA HIS A 457 9.53 7.33 -2.25
C HIS A 457 9.16 5.98 -2.85
N VAL A 458 8.03 5.87 -3.56
CA VAL A 458 7.55 4.56 -4.07
C VAL A 458 8.41 3.97 -5.19
N LEU A 459 9.28 4.77 -5.83
CA LEU A 459 10.20 4.33 -6.88
C LEU A 459 11.66 4.21 -6.40
N GLY A 460 11.93 4.49 -5.12
CA GLY A 460 13.26 4.44 -4.52
C GLY A 460 14.25 5.38 -5.20
N ARG A 461 13.84 6.59 -5.47
CA ARG A 461 14.70 7.63 -6.02
C ARG A 461 15.10 8.59 -4.90
N ALA A 462 16.39 8.83 -4.76
CA ALA A 462 16.88 9.81 -3.78
C ALA A 462 16.18 11.17 -3.94
N SER A 463 16.00 11.86 -2.81
CA SER A 463 15.43 13.21 -2.74
C SER A 463 16.37 14.21 -3.39
#